data_a6dc9e95e610805bba4e96d4ed15e1e7
#
_entry.id   a6dc9e95e610805bba4e96d4ed15e1e7
#
_cell.length_a   1.000
_cell.length_b   1.000
_cell.length_c   1.000
_cell.angle_alpha   90.00
_cell.angle_beta   90.00
_cell.angle_gamma   90.00
#
_symmetry.space_group_name_H-M   'P 1'
#
loop_
_entity.id
_entity.type
_entity.pdbx_description
1 polymer ?
#
loop_
_entity_poly.entity_id
_entity_poly.type
_entity_poly.pdbx_seq_one_letter_code
_entity_poly.pdbx_strand_id
1 'polypeptide(L)'
;MKRFAAALLLLALACTPPRPRNRYGLGVDIDLRGAPVTLLHFWAASCGPCREELPQFVAFAAEHHMRIVAVSQDRDYASAERFLRERGIALETLLDDHGRFAAAHHVRVIPTTIAYDTNGHVIDRFDQSVDWSNPAIARRVIR
;
A
#
# COMPACT_ATOMS: atom_id res chain seq x y z
N MET A 1 27.35 25.25 48.99
CA MET A 1 26.57 25.57 47.75
C MET A 1 26.41 24.28 46.95
N LYS A 2 25.25 23.64 47.04
CA LYS A 2 24.96 22.37 46.33
C LYS A 2 24.31 22.70 44.98
N ARG A 3 25.04 22.41 43.91
CA ARG A 3 24.53 22.58 42.53
C ARG A 3 23.64 21.39 42.20
N PHE A 4 22.32 21.60 42.14
CA PHE A 4 21.36 20.65 41.62
C PHE A 4 21.47 20.67 40.08
N ALA A 5 22.08 19.64 39.52
CA ALA A 5 22.02 19.40 38.10
C ALA A 5 20.63 18.78 37.79
N ALA A 6 19.73 19.59 37.25
CA ALA A 6 18.46 19.11 36.73
C ALA A 6 18.76 18.33 35.44
N ALA A 7 18.71 16.99 35.49
CA ALA A 7 18.74 16.14 34.32
C ALA A 7 17.42 16.30 33.59
N LEU A 8 17.42 17.03 32.47
CA LEU A 8 16.31 17.17 31.57
C LEU A 8 16.18 15.84 30.79
N LEU A 9 15.30 14.95 31.27
CA LEU A 9 14.97 13.71 30.58
C LEU A 9 14.10 14.08 29.39
N LEU A 10 14.72 14.27 28.21
CA LEU A 10 14.03 14.39 26.94
C LEU A 10 13.37 13.03 26.63
N LEU A 11 12.08 12.88 26.97
CA LEU A 11 11.25 11.83 26.43
C LEU A 11 11.14 12.08 24.92
N ALA A 12 12.00 11.42 24.14
CA ALA A 12 11.79 11.27 22.72
C ALA A 12 10.50 10.45 22.56
N LEU A 13 9.36 11.12 22.30
CA LEU A 13 8.17 10.45 21.79
C LEU A 13 8.60 9.81 20.48
N ALA A 14 8.90 8.52 20.52
CA ALA A 14 9.15 7.74 19.33
C ALA A 14 7.86 7.77 18.50
N CYS A 15 7.83 8.62 17.46
CA CYS A 15 6.73 8.68 16.51
C CYS A 15 6.72 7.35 15.76
N THR A 16 5.90 6.40 16.22
CA THR A 16 5.76 5.11 15.56
C THR A 16 5.20 5.37 14.14
N PRO A 17 5.87 4.88 13.09
CA PRO A 17 5.37 5.08 11.74
C PRO A 17 3.98 4.45 11.60
N PRO A 18 3.09 5.04 10.79
CA PRO A 18 1.76 4.50 10.58
C PRO A 18 1.84 3.13 9.93
N ARG A 19 1.04 2.18 10.45
CA ARG A 19 0.99 0.79 10.00
C ARG A 19 -0.42 0.45 9.56
N PRO A 20 -0.62 -0.09 8.36
CA PRO A 20 -1.90 -0.67 7.99
C PRO A 20 -2.15 -1.95 8.80
N ARG A 21 -3.41 -2.37 8.89
CA ARG A 21 -3.83 -3.52 9.70
C ARG A 21 -4.16 -4.72 8.84
N ASN A 22 -3.84 -5.91 9.34
CA ASN A 22 -4.30 -7.15 8.75
C ASN A 22 -5.76 -7.45 9.13
N ARG A 23 -6.30 -8.60 8.64
CA ARG A 23 -7.66 -9.06 8.93
C ARG A 23 -7.99 -9.21 10.43
N TYR A 24 -6.99 -9.34 11.27
CA TYR A 24 -7.13 -9.47 12.73
C TYR A 24 -6.99 -8.14 13.46
N GLY A 25 -6.90 -7.02 12.73
CA GLY A 25 -6.72 -5.67 13.28
C GLY A 25 -5.31 -5.36 13.78
N LEU A 26 -4.34 -6.25 13.54
CA LEU A 26 -2.97 -6.07 13.96
C LEU A 26 -2.20 -5.20 12.96
N GLY A 27 -1.44 -4.23 13.46
CA GLY A 27 -0.55 -3.42 12.63
C GLY A 27 0.56 -4.24 11.99
N VAL A 28 0.79 -4.03 10.69
CA VAL A 28 1.77 -4.76 9.88
C VAL A 28 2.89 -3.82 9.45
N ASP A 29 4.12 -4.23 9.69
CA ASP A 29 5.29 -3.60 9.09
C ASP A 29 5.46 -4.10 7.66
N ILE A 30 5.52 -3.17 6.71
CA ILE A 30 5.65 -3.51 5.30
C ILE A 30 7.11 -3.32 4.88
N ASP A 31 7.76 -4.40 4.47
CA ASP A 31 9.03 -4.34 3.76
C ASP A 31 8.76 -4.34 2.25
N LEU A 32 9.13 -3.26 1.58
CA LEU A 32 8.93 -3.08 0.13
C LEU A 32 10.13 -3.60 -0.69
N ARG A 33 11.11 -4.22 -0.05
CA ARG A 33 12.34 -4.78 -0.66
C ARG A 33 12.19 -6.27 -0.95
N GLY A 34 13.16 -6.82 -1.66
CA GLY A 34 13.38 -8.26 -1.80
C GLY A 34 12.73 -8.92 -3.02
N ALA A 35 11.63 -8.39 -3.54
CA ALA A 35 11.08 -8.83 -4.81
C ALA A 35 11.68 -8.02 -5.98
N PRO A 36 11.80 -8.58 -7.20
CA PRO A 36 12.24 -7.82 -8.37
C PRO A 36 11.45 -6.53 -8.58
N VAL A 37 10.12 -6.62 -8.44
CA VAL A 37 9.22 -5.48 -8.40
C VAL A 37 8.16 -5.69 -7.33
N THR A 38 7.92 -4.68 -6.50
CA THR A 38 6.80 -4.63 -5.55
C THR A 38 5.85 -3.50 -5.96
N LEU A 39 4.57 -3.82 -6.12
CA LEU A 39 3.50 -2.88 -6.39
C LEU A 39 2.74 -2.60 -5.08
N LEU A 40 2.93 -1.41 -4.52
CA LEU A 40 2.13 -0.91 -3.39
C LEU A 40 0.90 -0.21 -3.97
N HIS A 41 -0.27 -0.80 -3.75
CA HIS A 41 -1.53 -0.39 -4.35
C HIS A 41 -2.55 0.07 -3.31
N PHE A 42 -2.99 1.31 -3.41
CA PHE A 42 -4.01 1.91 -2.56
C PHE A 42 -5.35 1.94 -3.29
N TRP A 43 -6.40 1.40 -2.66
CA TRP A 43 -7.71 1.22 -3.27
C TRP A 43 -8.83 1.25 -2.23
N ALA A 44 -10.08 1.17 -2.66
CA ALA A 44 -11.23 0.90 -1.79
C ALA A 44 -12.34 0.20 -2.58
N ALA A 45 -13.14 -0.61 -1.90
CA ALA A 45 -14.32 -1.27 -2.49
C ALA A 45 -15.40 -0.27 -2.93
N SER A 46 -15.43 0.91 -2.32
CA SER A 46 -16.34 2.02 -2.69
C SER A 46 -15.85 2.86 -3.87
N CYS A 47 -14.59 2.67 -4.30
CA CYS A 47 -13.98 3.44 -5.40
C CYS A 47 -14.28 2.78 -6.74
N GLY A 48 -15.08 3.42 -7.60
CA GLY A 48 -15.45 2.91 -8.92
C GLY A 48 -14.25 2.53 -9.81
N PRO A 49 -13.33 3.47 -10.10
CA PRO A 49 -12.14 3.18 -10.91
C PRO A 49 -11.26 2.08 -10.32
N CYS A 50 -11.13 1.99 -8.98
CA CYS A 50 -10.38 0.92 -8.32
C CYS A 50 -10.99 -0.46 -8.62
N ARG A 51 -12.33 -0.54 -8.56
CA ARG A 51 -13.07 -1.80 -8.81
C ARG A 51 -12.92 -2.27 -10.25
N GLU A 52 -12.83 -1.35 -11.19
CA GLU A 52 -12.71 -1.65 -12.61
C GLU A 52 -11.31 -2.14 -12.99
N GLU A 53 -10.26 -1.52 -12.43
CA GLU A 53 -8.89 -1.89 -12.77
C GLU A 53 -8.36 -3.12 -12.03
N LEU A 54 -8.90 -3.43 -10.84
CA LEU A 54 -8.32 -4.43 -9.94
C LEU A 54 -8.13 -5.82 -10.55
N PRO A 55 -9.07 -6.38 -11.36
CA PRO A 55 -8.86 -7.67 -12.03
C PRO A 55 -7.66 -7.67 -12.98
N GLN A 56 -7.50 -6.62 -13.77
CA GLN A 56 -6.37 -6.48 -14.71
C GLN A 56 -5.06 -6.24 -13.98
N PHE A 57 -5.10 -5.46 -12.89
CA PHE A 57 -3.95 -5.21 -12.03
C PHE A 57 -3.39 -6.51 -11.44
N VAL A 58 -4.25 -7.36 -10.88
CA VAL A 58 -3.85 -8.65 -10.31
C VAL A 58 -3.30 -9.58 -11.39
N ALA A 59 -3.95 -9.64 -12.57
CA ALA A 59 -3.48 -10.44 -13.70
C ALA A 59 -2.10 -9.97 -14.19
N PHE A 60 -1.91 -8.66 -14.33
CA PHE A 60 -0.64 -8.06 -14.72
C PHE A 60 0.49 -8.42 -13.75
N ALA A 61 0.25 -8.29 -12.45
CA ALA A 61 1.25 -8.61 -11.44
C ALA A 61 1.61 -10.10 -11.46
N ALA A 62 0.63 -10.98 -11.66
CA ALA A 62 0.86 -12.42 -11.77
C ALA A 62 1.67 -12.78 -13.03
N GLU A 63 1.33 -12.21 -14.19
CA GLU A 63 2.03 -12.43 -15.45
C GLU A 63 3.51 -12.05 -15.37
N HIS A 64 3.80 -10.96 -14.68
CA HIS A 64 5.15 -10.43 -14.56
C HIS A 64 5.86 -10.83 -13.25
N HIS A 65 5.31 -11.78 -12.48
CA HIS A 65 5.86 -12.27 -11.20
C HIS A 65 6.19 -11.16 -10.20
N MET A 66 5.34 -10.12 -10.14
CA MET A 66 5.47 -9.00 -9.23
C MET A 66 4.78 -9.29 -7.91
N ARG A 67 5.34 -8.76 -6.82
CA ARG A 67 4.69 -8.79 -5.52
C ARG A 67 3.68 -7.65 -5.41
N ILE A 68 2.48 -7.94 -4.95
CA ILE A 68 1.48 -6.94 -4.59
C ILE A 68 1.47 -6.75 -3.08
N VAL A 69 1.44 -5.49 -2.65
CA VAL A 69 1.04 -5.05 -1.32
C VAL A 69 -0.17 -4.14 -1.50
N ALA A 70 -1.37 -4.70 -1.31
CA ALA A 70 -2.60 -3.94 -1.45
C ALA A 70 -3.03 -3.37 -0.09
N VAL A 71 -3.46 -2.11 -0.09
CA VAL A 71 -3.91 -1.38 1.11
C VAL A 71 -5.25 -0.74 0.83
N SER A 72 -6.29 -1.25 1.46
CA SER A 72 -7.64 -0.70 1.36
C SER A 72 -7.81 0.52 2.27
N GLN A 73 -8.50 1.52 1.76
CA GLN A 73 -8.96 2.70 2.51
C GLN A 73 -10.45 2.63 2.87
N ASP A 74 -11.04 1.44 2.85
CA ASP A 74 -12.39 1.22 3.36
C ASP A 74 -12.44 1.47 4.87
N ARG A 75 -13.63 1.67 5.42
CA ARG A 75 -13.82 1.89 6.87
C ARG A 75 -13.54 0.64 7.69
N ASP A 76 -13.74 -0.54 7.09
CA ASP A 76 -13.56 -1.82 7.73
C ASP A 76 -13.02 -2.86 6.74
N TYR A 77 -12.37 -3.87 7.29
CA TYR A 77 -11.79 -4.97 6.51
C TYR A 77 -12.85 -5.80 5.78
N ALA A 78 -14.03 -5.98 6.39
CA ALA A 78 -15.10 -6.81 5.84
C ALA A 78 -15.65 -6.26 4.52
N SER A 79 -15.67 -4.94 4.34
CA SER A 79 -16.08 -4.29 3.09
C SER A 79 -15.14 -4.63 1.94
N ALA A 80 -13.83 -4.50 2.17
CA ALA A 80 -12.81 -4.87 1.18
C ALA A 80 -12.85 -6.37 0.85
N GLU A 81 -12.88 -7.23 1.88
CA GLU A 81 -12.90 -8.68 1.71
C GLU A 81 -14.16 -9.17 0.99
N ARG A 82 -15.31 -8.61 1.30
CA ARG A 82 -16.57 -8.93 0.61
C ARG A 82 -16.49 -8.64 -0.87
N PHE A 83 -16.01 -7.46 -1.25
CA PHE A 83 -15.84 -7.08 -2.64
C PHE A 83 -14.91 -8.06 -3.38
N LEU A 84 -13.74 -8.35 -2.82
CA LEU A 84 -12.77 -9.27 -3.43
C LEU A 84 -13.38 -10.67 -3.63
N ARG A 85 -14.06 -11.19 -2.61
CA ARG A 85 -14.72 -12.51 -2.68
C ARG A 85 -15.85 -12.55 -3.71
N GLU A 86 -16.73 -11.56 -3.73
CA GLU A 86 -17.86 -11.49 -4.66
C GLU A 86 -17.41 -11.38 -6.12
N ARG A 87 -16.22 -10.82 -6.36
CA ARG A 87 -15.63 -10.69 -7.68
C ARG A 87 -14.65 -11.81 -8.03
N GLY A 88 -14.40 -12.74 -7.12
CA GLY A 88 -13.44 -13.83 -7.34
C GLY A 88 -12.00 -13.35 -7.52
N ILE A 89 -11.64 -12.20 -6.92
CA ILE A 89 -10.30 -11.62 -7.02
C ILE A 89 -9.43 -12.19 -5.91
N ALA A 90 -8.41 -12.97 -6.30
CA ALA A 90 -7.43 -13.53 -5.36
C ALA A 90 -6.39 -12.47 -4.99
N LEU A 91 -6.71 -11.64 -4.01
CA LEU A 91 -5.85 -10.58 -3.51
C LEU A 91 -5.97 -10.49 -1.99
N GLU A 92 -4.83 -10.55 -1.30
CA GLU A 92 -4.77 -10.17 0.11
C GLU A 92 -4.64 -8.66 0.21
N THR A 93 -5.38 -8.05 1.13
CA THR A 93 -5.32 -6.61 1.37
C THR A 93 -5.11 -6.31 2.85
N LEU A 94 -4.46 -5.19 3.12
CA LEU A 94 -4.38 -4.57 4.43
C LEU A 94 -5.39 -3.44 4.52
N LEU A 95 -5.70 -2.98 5.73
CA LEU A 95 -6.63 -1.89 5.97
C LEU A 95 -5.91 -0.65 6.51
N ASP A 96 -6.12 0.49 5.89
CA ASP A 96 -5.70 1.81 6.36
C ASP A 96 -6.94 2.71 6.57
N ASP A 97 -7.77 2.32 7.54
CA ASP A 97 -9.08 2.92 7.83
C ASP A 97 -9.05 4.42 8.17
N HIS A 98 -7.89 4.93 8.56
CA HIS A 98 -7.68 6.35 8.86
C HIS A 98 -6.81 7.07 7.82
N GLY A 99 -6.39 6.42 6.76
CA GLY A 99 -5.58 7.01 5.68
C GLY A 99 -4.18 7.47 6.11
N ARG A 100 -3.70 7.06 7.30
CA ARG A 100 -2.40 7.52 7.83
C ARG A 100 -1.22 6.89 7.11
N PHE A 101 -1.35 5.62 6.74
CA PHE A 101 -0.32 4.94 5.95
C PHE A 101 -0.26 5.51 4.53
N ALA A 102 -1.41 5.75 3.90
CA ALA A 102 -1.52 6.43 2.61
C ALA A 102 -0.90 7.83 2.66
N ALA A 103 -1.19 8.62 3.69
CA ALA A 103 -0.62 9.95 3.86
C ALA A 103 0.92 9.92 4.00
N ALA A 104 1.48 8.93 4.71
CA ALA A 104 2.93 8.74 4.83
C ALA A 104 3.60 8.41 3.49
N HIS A 105 2.85 7.83 2.54
CA HIS A 105 3.28 7.58 1.16
C HIS A 105 2.84 8.68 0.18
N HIS A 106 2.41 9.84 0.69
CA HIS A 106 1.92 10.98 -0.10
C HIS A 106 0.77 10.64 -1.05
N VAL A 107 -0.05 9.64 -0.71
CA VAL A 107 -1.24 9.26 -1.46
C VAL A 107 -2.39 10.22 -1.13
N ARG A 108 -2.94 10.86 -2.16
CA ARG A 108 -4.02 11.86 -2.04
C ARG A 108 -5.29 11.43 -2.78
N VAL A 109 -5.16 10.50 -3.68
CA VAL A 109 -6.24 9.95 -4.51
C VAL A 109 -6.11 8.44 -4.59
N ILE A 110 -7.21 7.75 -4.87
CA ILE A 110 -7.23 6.33 -5.19
C ILE A 110 -7.95 6.10 -6.53
N PRO A 111 -7.52 5.13 -7.32
CA PRO A 111 -6.37 4.25 -7.07
C PRO A 111 -5.02 4.98 -7.19
N THR A 112 -4.08 4.60 -6.36
CA THR A 112 -2.66 4.97 -6.53
C THR A 112 -1.83 3.69 -6.46
N THR A 113 -0.91 3.51 -7.42
CA THR A 113 0.07 2.42 -7.42
C THR A 113 1.47 2.99 -7.42
N ILE A 114 2.32 2.51 -6.51
CA ILE A 114 3.73 2.86 -6.45
C ILE A 114 4.54 1.58 -6.68
N ALA A 115 5.40 1.59 -7.70
CA ALA A 115 6.29 0.47 -8.00
C ALA A 115 7.65 0.68 -7.34
N TYR A 116 8.17 -0.37 -6.70
CA TYR A 116 9.46 -0.38 -6.01
C TYR A 116 10.37 -1.47 -6.58
N ASP A 117 11.67 -1.17 -6.65
CA ASP A 117 12.71 -2.15 -7.00
C ASP A 117 13.08 -3.06 -5.83
N THR A 118 14.02 -3.99 -6.07
CA THR A 118 14.54 -4.93 -5.06
C THR A 118 15.10 -4.25 -3.81
N ASN A 119 15.57 -3.02 -3.92
CA ASN A 119 16.16 -2.25 -2.81
C ASN A 119 15.13 -1.38 -2.09
N GLY A 120 13.89 -1.32 -2.57
CA GLY A 120 12.83 -0.47 -2.04
C GLY A 120 12.89 0.98 -2.56
N HIS A 121 13.58 1.23 -3.68
CA HIS A 121 13.53 2.53 -4.35
C HIS A 121 12.33 2.59 -5.29
N VAL A 122 11.72 3.76 -5.38
CA VAL A 122 10.58 3.97 -6.30
C VAL A 122 11.07 3.91 -7.75
N ILE A 123 10.46 3.01 -8.53
CA ILE A 123 10.67 2.90 -9.98
C ILE A 123 9.71 3.86 -10.71
N ASP A 124 8.42 3.81 -10.32
CA ASP A 124 7.37 4.60 -10.96
C ASP A 124 6.18 4.80 -10.01
N ARG A 125 5.30 5.74 -10.35
CA ARG A 125 4.11 6.07 -9.59
C ARG A 125 2.94 6.40 -10.51
N PHE A 126 1.77 5.89 -10.20
CA PHE A 126 0.53 6.11 -10.91
C PHE A 126 -0.52 6.61 -9.93
N ASP A 127 -0.87 7.89 -9.99
CA ASP A 127 -1.88 8.53 -9.14
C ASP A 127 -3.25 8.60 -9.83
N GLN A 128 -3.58 7.59 -10.60
CA GLN A 128 -4.84 7.43 -11.34
C GLN A 128 -5.05 5.97 -11.72
N SER A 129 -6.26 5.64 -12.18
CA SER A 129 -6.53 4.34 -12.79
C SER A 129 -5.66 4.13 -14.04
N VAL A 130 -5.18 2.91 -14.19
CA VAL A 130 -4.24 2.49 -15.25
C VAL A 130 -4.85 1.36 -16.05
N ASP A 131 -4.69 1.40 -17.36
CA ASP A 131 -4.93 0.24 -18.22
C ASP A 131 -3.74 -0.72 -18.11
N TRP A 132 -3.84 -1.68 -17.18
CA TRP A 132 -2.79 -2.68 -16.93
C TRP A 132 -2.60 -3.67 -18.06
N SER A 133 -3.52 -3.72 -19.05
CA SER A 133 -3.35 -4.51 -20.28
C SER A 133 -2.41 -3.85 -21.28
N ASN A 134 -2.09 -2.56 -21.10
CA ASN A 134 -1.20 -1.82 -21.98
C ASN A 134 0.26 -2.24 -21.78
N PRO A 135 0.95 -2.81 -22.79
CA PRO A 135 2.32 -3.28 -22.68
C PRO A 135 3.34 -2.15 -22.38
N ALA A 136 2.96 -0.88 -22.57
CA ALA A 136 3.81 0.25 -22.19
C ALA A 136 3.98 0.34 -20.67
N ILE A 137 3.02 -0.15 -19.88
CA ILE A 137 3.11 -0.16 -18.42
C ILE A 137 4.21 -1.11 -17.95
N ALA A 138 4.28 -2.32 -18.53
CA ALA A 138 5.35 -3.27 -18.22
C ALA A 138 6.74 -2.64 -18.43
N ARG A 139 6.95 -1.95 -19.56
CA ARG A 139 8.22 -1.27 -19.85
C ARG A 139 8.59 -0.14 -18.88
N ARG A 140 7.60 0.42 -18.17
CA ARG A 140 7.83 1.47 -17.16
C ARG A 140 8.29 0.90 -15.82
N VAL A 141 7.82 -0.28 -15.45
CA VAL A 141 8.04 -0.87 -14.12
C VAL A 141 9.06 -2.01 -14.12
N ILE A 142 9.31 -2.66 -15.28
CA ILE A 142 10.33 -3.70 -15.44
C ILE A 142 11.60 -3.05 -16.02
N ARG A 143 12.68 -3.12 -15.24
CA ARG A 143 13.99 -2.61 -15.63
C ARG A 143 15.04 -3.71 -15.58
#